data_b5cee87dc8a9938af33576cfa1b24fea
#
_entry.id   b5cee87dc8a9938af33576cfa1b24fea
#
_cell.length_a   1.000
_cell.length_b   1.000
_cell.length_c   1.000
_cell.angle_alpha   90.00
_cell.angle_beta   90.00
_cell.angle_gamma   90.00
#
_symmetry.space_group_name_H-M   'P 1'
#
loop_
_entity.id
_entity.type
_entity.pdbx_description
1 polymer ?
#
loop_
_entity_poly.entity_id
_entity_poly.type
_entity_poly.pdbx_seq_one_letter_code
_entity_poly.pdbx_strand_id
1 'polypeptide(L)'
;DEYLTDPVPEGQQNPVEPGDIPIDTSKKQTCYLSISCATILDNMENLTEGKEDLVPSDGVIYAQKEVSFYEGESVFDVLLRETQNHRIHMEYSFTPMYNSNYIEGIHNLYEFDCGGDSGWMYSVNGWYPNYGCSRYVVQSGDVIEWNYTCDLGRDLGQDWMG
;
A
#
# COMPACT_ATOMS: atom_id res chain seq x y z
N ASP A 1 22.30 1.23 2.75
CA ASP A 1 21.09 1.90 3.23
C ASP A 1 21.17 2.05 4.74
N GLU A 2 20.95 3.25 5.26
CA GLU A 2 20.97 3.53 6.71
C GLU A 2 19.68 3.06 7.41
N TYR A 3 18.66 2.67 6.64
CA TYR A 3 17.41 2.19 7.20
C TYR A 3 17.26 0.69 6.97
N LEU A 4 16.39 0.05 7.75
CA LEU A 4 16.17 -1.40 7.68
C LEU A 4 15.47 -1.74 6.36
N THR A 5 16.25 -2.07 5.34
CA THR A 5 15.76 -2.42 4.02
C THR A 5 16.61 -3.56 3.49
N ASP A 6 15.95 -4.67 3.11
CA ASP A 6 16.64 -5.79 2.48
C ASP A 6 17.16 -5.38 1.10
N PRO A 7 18.14 -6.11 0.55
CA PRO A 7 18.61 -5.84 -0.80
C PRO A 7 17.47 -5.85 -1.81
N VAL A 8 17.49 -4.87 -2.70
CA VAL A 8 16.48 -4.73 -3.75
C VAL A 8 16.86 -5.61 -4.94
N PRO A 9 15.91 -6.40 -5.50
CA PRO A 9 16.19 -7.20 -6.68
C PRO A 9 16.65 -6.34 -7.86
N GLU A 10 17.51 -6.90 -8.71
CA GLU A 10 17.96 -6.21 -9.91
C GLU A 10 16.77 -5.85 -10.80
N GLY A 11 16.78 -4.64 -11.32
CA GLY A 11 15.73 -4.12 -12.19
C GLY A 11 14.59 -3.43 -11.45
N GLN A 12 14.56 -3.50 -10.11
CA GLN A 12 13.54 -2.84 -9.31
C GLN A 12 14.06 -1.52 -8.74
N GLN A 13 13.14 -0.62 -8.41
CA GLN A 13 13.51 0.69 -7.90
C GLN A 13 14.12 0.59 -6.50
N ASN A 14 15.27 1.25 -6.30
CA ASN A 14 15.86 1.41 -4.97
C ASN A 14 15.05 2.41 -4.15
N PRO A 15 14.98 2.23 -2.82
CA PRO A 15 14.27 3.18 -1.97
C PRO A 15 14.97 4.54 -1.96
N VAL A 16 14.16 5.59 -1.87
CA VAL A 16 14.67 6.95 -1.71
C VAL A 16 14.42 7.43 -0.27
N GLU A 17 15.07 8.53 0.11
CA GLU A 17 14.78 9.17 1.39
C GLU A 17 13.61 10.14 1.18
N PRO A 18 12.50 9.99 1.93
CA PRO A 18 11.39 10.93 1.84
C PRO A 18 11.86 12.37 2.06
N GLY A 19 11.43 13.26 1.19
CA GLY A 19 11.84 14.67 1.27
C GLY A 19 13.07 15.02 0.45
N ASP A 20 13.87 14.04 0.03
CA ASP A 20 15.05 14.31 -0.81
C ASP A 20 14.67 14.47 -2.28
N ILE A 21 13.53 13.95 -2.68
CA ILE A 21 13.06 14.04 -4.06
C ILE A 21 12.09 15.23 -4.15
N PRO A 22 12.44 16.26 -4.94
CA PRO A 22 11.54 17.39 -5.10
C PRO A 22 10.29 16.98 -5.91
N ILE A 23 9.15 17.50 -5.48
CA ILE A 23 7.89 17.29 -6.18
C ILE A 23 7.68 18.45 -7.14
N ASP A 24 7.52 18.13 -8.42
CA ASP A 24 7.30 19.13 -9.46
C ASP A 24 5.82 19.15 -9.87
N THR A 25 5.06 20.06 -9.28
CA THR A 25 3.61 20.17 -9.51
C THR A 25 3.27 20.70 -10.90
N SER A 26 4.26 21.13 -11.69
CA SER A 26 4.05 21.50 -13.10
C SER A 26 4.05 20.27 -14.01
N LYS A 27 4.48 19.11 -13.53
CA LYS A 27 4.58 17.88 -14.31
C LYS A 27 3.57 16.86 -13.80
N LYS A 28 2.35 16.96 -14.32
CA LYS A 28 1.26 16.04 -13.98
C LYS A 28 1.35 14.81 -14.87
N GLN A 29 1.28 13.64 -14.24
CA GLN A 29 1.38 12.34 -14.90
C GLN A 29 0.25 11.45 -14.42
N THR A 30 0.16 10.24 -14.96
CA THR A 30 -0.88 9.28 -14.56
C THR A 30 -0.27 7.93 -14.21
N CYS A 31 -0.94 7.25 -13.28
CA CYS A 31 -0.66 5.89 -12.89
C CYS A 31 -1.99 5.19 -12.57
N TYR A 32 -1.94 3.96 -12.08
CA TYR A 32 -3.15 3.22 -11.74
C TYR A 32 -3.12 2.86 -10.26
N LEU A 33 -4.29 2.86 -9.63
CA LEU A 33 -4.43 2.53 -8.21
C LEU A 33 -5.62 1.61 -8.00
N SER A 34 -5.45 0.61 -7.14
CA SER A 34 -6.55 -0.22 -6.61
C SER A 34 -6.33 -0.50 -5.14
N ILE A 35 -7.42 -0.78 -4.42
CA ILE A 35 -7.38 -1.15 -3.01
C ILE A 35 -8.34 -2.34 -2.83
N SER A 36 -7.83 -3.45 -2.31
CA SER A 36 -8.59 -4.68 -2.16
C SER A 36 -8.35 -5.32 -0.79
N CYS A 37 -9.42 -5.82 -0.20
CA CYS A 37 -9.37 -6.65 1.01
C CYS A 37 -9.90 -8.06 0.71
N ALA A 38 -9.77 -8.53 -0.51
CA ALA A 38 -10.37 -9.81 -0.95
C ALA A 38 -9.90 -11.02 -0.13
N THR A 39 -8.67 -10.98 0.42
CA THR A 39 -8.18 -12.07 1.25
C THR A 39 -9.02 -12.30 2.50
N ILE A 40 -9.69 -11.25 3.00
CA ILE A 40 -10.56 -11.37 4.16
C ILE A 40 -11.75 -12.29 3.87
N LEU A 41 -12.24 -12.32 2.62
CA LEU A 41 -13.39 -13.14 2.25
C LEU A 41 -13.18 -14.63 2.55
N ASP A 42 -11.94 -15.09 2.48
CA ASP A 42 -11.59 -16.47 2.78
C ASP A 42 -11.24 -16.69 4.26
N ASN A 43 -11.33 -15.64 5.08
CA ASN A 43 -10.90 -15.66 6.47
C ASN A 43 -11.87 -14.89 7.39
N MET A 44 -13.14 -14.83 7.02
CA MET A 44 -14.14 -14.06 7.76
C MET A 44 -14.26 -14.48 9.23
N GLU A 45 -13.98 -15.75 9.54
CA GLU A 45 -14.01 -16.25 10.92
C GLU A 45 -12.94 -15.59 11.81
N ASN A 46 -11.90 -15.04 11.21
CA ASN A 46 -10.81 -14.39 11.96
C ASN A 46 -10.97 -12.89 12.02
N LEU A 47 -11.98 -12.33 11.33
CA LEU A 47 -12.19 -10.89 11.29
C LEU A 47 -12.72 -10.38 12.63
N THR A 48 -12.22 -9.23 13.05
CA THR A 48 -12.70 -8.57 14.27
C THR A 48 -14.22 -8.44 14.23
N GLU A 49 -14.87 -8.88 15.31
CA GLU A 49 -16.33 -8.84 15.42
C GLU A 49 -16.84 -7.42 15.21
N GLY A 50 -17.90 -7.30 14.41
CA GLY A 50 -18.52 -6.02 14.12
C GLY A 50 -18.01 -5.34 12.86
N LYS A 51 -16.99 -5.91 12.20
CA LYS A 51 -16.42 -5.32 10.97
C LYS A 51 -16.85 -6.02 9.68
N GLU A 52 -17.72 -7.00 9.78
CA GLU A 52 -18.15 -7.81 8.63
C GLU A 52 -18.75 -6.94 7.52
N ASP A 53 -19.51 -5.93 7.89
CA ASP A 53 -20.18 -5.06 6.91
C ASP A 53 -19.23 -4.12 6.17
N LEU A 54 -17.98 -3.99 6.66
CA LEU A 54 -16.97 -3.18 5.97
C LEU A 54 -16.38 -3.90 4.76
N VAL A 55 -16.54 -5.23 4.69
CA VAL A 55 -15.92 -6.02 3.63
C VAL A 55 -16.87 -6.12 2.46
N PRO A 56 -16.53 -5.52 1.30
CA PRO A 56 -17.37 -5.63 0.11
C PRO A 56 -17.49 -7.09 -0.34
N SER A 57 -18.60 -7.44 -1.00
CA SER A 57 -18.86 -8.82 -1.42
C SER A 57 -17.79 -9.38 -2.36
N ASP A 58 -17.13 -8.51 -3.13
CA ASP A 58 -16.02 -8.88 -4.03
C ASP A 58 -14.66 -8.50 -3.44
N GLY A 59 -14.62 -7.92 -2.24
CA GLY A 59 -13.39 -7.49 -1.60
C GLY A 59 -12.77 -6.21 -2.16
N VAL A 60 -13.42 -5.56 -3.13
CA VAL A 60 -12.87 -4.36 -3.77
C VAL A 60 -13.33 -3.10 -3.05
N ILE A 61 -12.40 -2.38 -2.43
CA ILE A 61 -12.67 -1.09 -1.78
C ILE A 61 -12.57 0.04 -2.81
N TYR A 62 -11.60 -0.05 -3.70
CA TYR A 62 -11.33 0.96 -4.73
C TYR A 62 -10.91 0.21 -5.99
N ALA A 63 -11.80 0.17 -6.98
CA ALA A 63 -11.54 -0.54 -8.23
C ALA A 63 -10.39 0.14 -8.98
N GLN A 64 -9.56 -0.65 -9.63
CA GLN A 64 -8.43 -0.13 -10.39
C GLN A 64 -8.88 0.94 -11.38
N LYS A 65 -8.23 2.09 -11.32
CA LYS A 65 -8.47 3.16 -12.28
C LYS A 65 -7.24 4.05 -12.41
N GLU A 66 -7.22 4.81 -13.51
CA GLU A 66 -6.18 5.79 -13.76
C GLU A 66 -6.35 6.99 -12.83
N VAL A 67 -5.27 7.39 -12.19
CA VAL A 67 -5.24 8.53 -11.27
C VAL A 67 -4.06 9.43 -11.61
N SER A 68 -4.16 10.70 -11.23
CA SER A 68 -3.10 11.68 -11.46
C SER A 68 -2.11 11.70 -10.32
N PHE A 69 -0.86 11.99 -10.65
CA PHE A 69 0.18 12.29 -9.68
C PHE A 69 1.14 13.32 -10.24
N TYR A 70 1.96 13.91 -9.40
CA TYR A 70 2.99 14.85 -9.81
C TYR A 70 4.37 14.19 -9.74
N GLU A 71 5.25 14.55 -10.68
CA GLU A 71 6.61 13.99 -10.71
C GLU A 71 7.30 14.17 -9.35
N GLY A 72 7.90 13.12 -8.84
CA GLY A 72 8.58 13.09 -7.55
C GLY A 72 7.72 12.57 -6.40
N GLU A 73 6.42 12.42 -6.61
CA GLU A 73 5.54 11.90 -5.57
C GLU A 73 5.76 10.41 -5.32
N SER A 74 5.48 10.00 -4.08
CA SER A 74 5.61 8.61 -3.65
C SER A 74 4.29 7.87 -3.76
N VAL A 75 4.36 6.54 -3.60
CA VAL A 75 3.17 5.69 -3.49
C VAL A 75 2.27 6.18 -2.35
N PHE A 76 2.88 6.61 -1.22
CA PHE A 76 2.10 7.17 -0.12
C PHE A 76 1.30 8.41 -0.56
N ASP A 77 1.93 9.32 -1.30
CA ASP A 77 1.27 10.56 -1.74
C ASP A 77 0.04 10.27 -2.59
N VAL A 78 0.14 9.29 -3.48
CA VAL A 78 -0.99 8.88 -4.34
C VAL A 78 -2.11 8.28 -3.49
N LEU A 79 -1.79 7.39 -2.56
CA LEU A 79 -2.81 6.79 -1.68
C LEU A 79 -3.51 7.86 -0.86
N LEU A 80 -2.74 8.78 -0.26
CA LEU A 80 -3.29 9.85 0.58
C LEU A 80 -4.28 10.71 -0.21
N ARG A 81 -3.88 11.13 -1.41
CA ARG A 81 -4.75 11.98 -2.24
C ARG A 81 -6.03 11.26 -2.64
N GLU A 82 -5.92 10.01 -3.11
CA GLU A 82 -7.09 9.29 -3.61
C GLU A 82 -8.05 8.90 -2.49
N THR A 83 -7.54 8.51 -1.32
CA THR A 83 -8.41 8.23 -0.17
C THR A 83 -9.12 9.49 0.30
N GLN A 84 -8.43 10.62 0.33
CA GLN A 84 -9.06 11.91 0.67
C GLN A 84 -10.11 12.31 -0.36
N ASN A 85 -9.80 12.21 -1.65
CA ASN A 85 -10.73 12.58 -2.72
C ASN A 85 -12.01 11.75 -2.73
N HIS A 86 -11.92 10.48 -2.34
CA HIS A 86 -13.05 9.56 -2.35
C HIS A 86 -13.63 9.30 -0.96
N ARG A 87 -13.17 10.05 0.05
CA ARG A 87 -13.65 9.94 1.44
C ARG A 87 -13.52 8.50 1.97
N ILE A 88 -12.43 7.84 1.62
CA ILE A 88 -12.08 6.54 2.15
C ILE A 88 -11.23 6.77 3.38
N HIS A 89 -11.62 6.16 4.51
CA HIS A 89 -10.82 6.23 5.72
C HIS A 89 -9.43 5.66 5.46
N MET A 90 -8.39 6.36 5.95
CA MET A 90 -7.03 5.87 5.90
C MET A 90 -6.27 6.45 7.09
N GLU A 91 -5.59 5.58 7.84
CA GLU A 91 -4.77 5.99 8.97
C GLU A 91 -3.34 5.52 8.78
N TYR A 92 -2.40 6.40 9.11
CA TYR A 92 -0.97 6.11 9.00
C TYR A 92 -0.20 6.74 10.15
N SER A 93 1.01 6.23 10.39
CA SER A 93 1.95 6.84 11.34
C SER A 93 3.34 6.80 10.75
N PHE A 94 4.15 7.80 11.08
CA PHE A 94 5.54 7.80 10.66
C PHE A 94 6.35 6.82 11.51
N THR A 95 7.12 5.95 10.85
CA THR A 95 7.99 4.98 11.51
C THR A 95 9.44 5.37 11.28
N PRO A 96 10.11 6.00 12.27
CA PRO A 96 11.49 6.48 12.07
C PRO A 96 12.48 5.40 11.68
N MET A 97 12.32 4.20 12.21
CA MET A 97 13.21 3.07 11.93
C MET A 97 13.25 2.74 10.44
N TYR A 98 12.15 2.89 9.73
CA TYR A 98 12.05 2.62 8.29
C TYR A 98 12.02 3.88 7.45
N ASN A 99 12.00 5.06 8.08
CA ASN A 99 11.91 6.38 7.43
C ASN A 99 10.78 6.43 6.42
N SER A 100 9.61 6.01 6.83
CA SER A 100 8.43 5.95 5.97
C SER A 100 7.16 6.04 6.79
N ASN A 101 6.09 6.50 6.17
CA ASN A 101 4.76 6.39 6.73
C ASN A 101 4.30 4.93 6.62
N TYR A 102 3.82 4.41 7.72
CA TYR A 102 3.26 3.06 7.80
C TYR A 102 1.74 3.14 7.73
N ILE A 103 1.13 2.36 6.85
CA ILE A 103 -0.32 2.35 6.68
C ILE A 103 -0.92 1.38 7.70
N GLU A 104 -1.60 1.93 8.69
CA GLU A 104 -2.21 1.14 9.77
C GLU A 104 -3.57 0.60 9.37
N GLY A 105 -4.37 1.39 8.65
CA GLY A 105 -5.71 0.99 8.26
C GLY A 105 -6.21 1.71 7.03
N ILE A 106 -7.06 1.03 6.25
CA ILE A 106 -7.80 1.61 5.13
C ILE A 106 -9.22 1.09 5.24
N HIS A 107 -10.20 1.98 5.04
CA HIS A 107 -11.62 1.61 5.07
C HIS A 107 -12.02 0.99 6.42
N ASN A 108 -11.44 1.49 7.50
CA ASN A 108 -11.60 0.99 8.87
C ASN A 108 -11.20 -0.48 9.07
N LEU A 109 -10.46 -1.05 8.14
CA LEU A 109 -9.82 -2.36 8.27
C LEU A 109 -8.36 -2.13 8.60
N TYR A 110 -7.97 -2.52 9.81
CA TYR A 110 -6.63 -2.28 10.36
C TYR A 110 -5.78 -3.52 10.33
N GLU A 111 -4.47 -3.32 10.47
CA GLU A 111 -3.57 -4.42 10.77
C GLU A 111 -4.11 -5.18 11.99
N PHE A 112 -3.96 -6.49 11.97
CA PHE A 112 -4.41 -7.42 13.00
C PHE A 112 -5.94 -7.60 13.10
N ASP A 113 -6.72 -6.94 12.25
CA ASP A 113 -8.18 -7.11 12.25
C ASP A 113 -8.63 -8.48 11.74
N CYS A 114 -7.76 -9.20 11.03
CA CYS A 114 -8.09 -10.53 10.51
C CYS A 114 -7.02 -11.55 10.89
N GLY A 115 -6.63 -11.51 12.17
CA GLY A 115 -5.60 -12.39 12.71
C GLY A 115 -4.26 -11.68 12.91
N GLY A 116 -3.37 -12.32 13.67
CA GLY A 116 -2.10 -11.72 14.08
C GLY A 116 -1.11 -11.45 12.94
N ASP A 117 -1.34 -12.07 11.78
CA ASP A 117 -0.47 -11.93 10.61
C ASP A 117 -1.10 -11.05 9.53
N SER A 118 -2.11 -10.26 9.87
CA SER A 118 -2.87 -9.49 8.89
C SER A 118 -2.46 -8.01 8.87
N GLY A 119 -2.63 -7.39 7.70
CA GLY A 119 -2.31 -5.98 7.50
C GLY A 119 -2.30 -5.60 6.02
N TRP A 120 -1.93 -4.36 5.76
CA TRP A 120 -1.90 -3.82 4.41
C TRP A 120 -0.52 -3.92 3.78
N MET A 121 -0.48 -4.33 2.53
CA MET A 121 0.74 -4.40 1.72
C MET A 121 0.50 -3.71 0.38
N TYR A 122 1.57 -3.13 -0.20
CA TYR A 122 1.45 -2.53 -1.52
C TYR A 122 2.37 -3.21 -2.51
N SER A 123 1.93 -3.25 -3.76
CA SER A 123 2.76 -3.68 -4.88
C SER A 123 2.78 -2.60 -5.94
N VAL A 124 3.83 -2.60 -6.74
CA VAL A 124 3.93 -1.75 -7.93
C VAL A 124 4.34 -2.66 -9.09
N ASN A 125 3.48 -2.71 -10.10
CA ASN A 125 3.68 -3.57 -11.27
C ASN A 125 3.88 -5.04 -10.87
N GLY A 126 3.16 -5.49 -9.85
CA GLY A 126 3.20 -6.88 -9.37
C GLY A 126 4.32 -7.20 -8.39
N TRP A 127 5.22 -6.25 -8.14
CA TRP A 127 6.30 -6.44 -7.18
C TRP A 127 5.95 -5.80 -5.83
N TYR A 128 6.10 -6.55 -4.74
CA TYR A 128 5.89 -6.05 -3.38
C TYR A 128 7.24 -5.58 -2.81
N PRO A 129 7.48 -4.25 -2.79
CA PRO A 129 8.72 -3.73 -2.21
C PRO A 129 8.83 -4.08 -0.72
N ASN A 130 10.04 -4.32 -0.25
CA ASN A 130 10.30 -4.58 1.16
C ASN A 130 10.73 -3.32 1.92
N TYR A 131 10.32 -2.15 1.42
CA TYR A 131 10.50 -0.86 2.08
C TYR A 131 9.21 -0.06 2.01
N GLY A 132 9.13 0.99 2.82
CA GLY A 132 7.89 1.72 3.02
C GLY A 132 7.44 2.52 1.81
N CYS A 133 6.14 2.75 1.73
CA CYS A 133 5.48 3.39 0.59
C CYS A 133 5.89 4.85 0.36
N SER A 134 6.43 5.52 1.38
CA SER A 134 6.95 6.88 1.22
C SER A 134 8.29 6.92 0.49
N ARG A 135 8.92 5.75 0.29
CA ARG A 135 10.26 5.62 -0.29
C ARG A 135 10.25 5.09 -1.72
N TYR A 136 9.06 4.88 -2.29
CA TYR A 136 8.91 4.48 -3.70
C TYR A 136 8.41 5.67 -4.50
N VAL A 137 9.20 6.12 -5.49
CA VAL A 137 8.84 7.24 -6.36
C VAL A 137 8.04 6.71 -7.54
N VAL A 138 6.81 7.19 -7.70
CA VAL A 138 5.90 6.72 -8.75
C VAL A 138 6.38 7.15 -10.12
N GLN A 139 6.29 6.23 -11.08
CA GLN A 139 6.60 6.47 -12.48
C GLN A 139 5.32 6.43 -13.31
N SER A 140 5.31 7.17 -14.42
CA SER A 140 4.16 7.17 -15.33
C SER A 140 3.81 5.75 -15.75
N GLY A 141 2.53 5.40 -15.63
CA GLY A 141 2.03 4.08 -16.01
C GLY A 141 2.16 3.01 -14.93
N ASP A 142 2.76 3.31 -13.78
CA ASP A 142 2.85 2.34 -12.69
C ASP A 142 1.48 1.85 -12.26
N VAL A 143 1.36 0.57 -11.98
CA VAL A 143 0.15 -0.06 -11.44
C VAL A 143 0.36 -0.33 -9.95
N ILE A 144 -0.25 0.51 -9.12
CA ILE A 144 -0.15 0.42 -7.66
C ILE A 144 -1.34 -0.34 -7.12
N GLU A 145 -1.08 -1.38 -6.32
CA GLU A 145 -2.13 -2.13 -5.64
C GLU A 145 -1.88 -2.14 -4.14
N TRP A 146 -2.90 -1.78 -3.38
CA TRP A 146 -2.90 -1.97 -1.94
C TRP A 146 -3.77 -3.18 -1.64
N ASN A 147 -3.16 -4.23 -1.12
CA ASN A 147 -3.84 -5.49 -0.84
C ASN A 147 -3.73 -5.85 0.64
N TYR A 148 -4.87 -6.18 1.24
CA TYR A 148 -4.87 -6.71 2.59
C TYR A 148 -4.39 -8.14 2.56
N THR A 149 -3.50 -8.50 3.50
CA THR A 149 -3.05 -9.88 3.67
C THR A 149 -3.53 -10.40 5.02
N CYS A 150 -3.90 -11.67 5.07
CA CYS A 150 -4.24 -12.34 6.31
C CYS A 150 -3.13 -13.29 6.78
N ASP A 151 -2.02 -13.38 6.03
CA ASP A 151 -0.97 -14.37 6.28
C ASP A 151 0.42 -13.86 5.87
N LEU A 152 0.79 -12.65 6.35
CA LEU A 152 2.10 -12.04 6.10
C LEU A 152 2.50 -12.03 4.62
N GLY A 153 1.53 -11.84 3.73
CA GLY A 153 1.76 -11.79 2.29
C GLY A 153 1.76 -13.13 1.58
N ARG A 154 1.73 -14.27 2.30
CA ARG A 154 1.73 -15.59 1.65
C ARG A 154 0.48 -15.81 0.82
N ASP A 155 -0.67 -15.31 1.28
CA ASP A 155 -1.94 -15.36 0.55
C ASP A 155 -1.97 -14.43 -0.67
N LEU A 156 -0.95 -13.59 -0.82
CA LEU A 156 -0.74 -12.74 -1.99
C LEU A 156 0.42 -13.26 -2.86
N GLY A 157 0.88 -14.48 -2.59
CA GLY A 157 1.97 -15.10 -3.34
C GLY A 157 3.36 -14.67 -2.89
N GLN A 158 3.49 -14.03 -1.74
CA GLN A 158 4.78 -13.58 -1.23
C GLN A 158 5.24 -14.47 -0.09
N ASP A 159 6.48 -14.93 -0.15
CA ASP A 159 7.08 -15.75 0.89
C ASP A 159 8.38 -15.10 1.36
N TRP A 160 8.25 -14.21 2.37
CA TRP A 160 9.39 -13.48 2.92
C TRP A 160 10.26 -14.36 3.81
N MET A 161 9.68 -15.41 4.32
CA MET A 161 10.31 -16.24 5.35
C MET A 161 11.02 -17.45 4.79
N GLY A 162 10.98 -17.60 3.50
CA GLY A 162 11.57 -18.78 2.91
C GLY A 162 11.91 -19.24 1.93
#